data_a58ab7d358ca675b08f4aea4b5670b8c
#
_entry.id   a58ab7d358ca675b08f4aea4b5670b8c
#
_cell.length_a   1.000
_cell.length_b   1.000
_cell.length_c   1.000
_cell.angle_alpha   90.00
_cell.angle_beta   90.00
_cell.angle_gamma   90.00
#
_symmetry.space_group_name_H-M   'P 1'
#
loop_
_entity.id
_entity.type
_entity.pdbx_description
1 polymer ?
#
loop_
_entity_poly.entity_id
_entity_poly.type
_entity_poly.pdbx_seq_one_letter_code
_entity_poly.pdbx_strand_id
1 'polypeptide(L)'
;YVVDNLGDRDAVLIVDDTGFLKKGVRSAGVQRQYSGTAGRTENCQVGVFLAYATDRGRTLIDRRLYLPTSWTDDRERCRQAGIDDDIAFETKVAMAKKMVRQAITDKIPFRWVTADAAYGFSKGWRSELEQADVFHVMATTRHDTVVTRWALDHPVHDLFNGLQRQKWKRRSCGKGAHGPRVFDWARIEVRPWHRPDRRHWVLARRSVSRPQEISYYIAYCPAETTLDALIQVAGSRWAVEECFQTAKGECGLDEYQVRRYPGWHRHMTLAM
;
A
#
# COMPACT_ATOMS: atom_id res chain seq x y z
N TYR A 1 8.61 19.73 8.07
CA TYR A 1 7.47 20.44 7.46
C TYR A 1 6.19 19.59 7.49
N VAL A 2 6.15 18.36 6.89
CA VAL A 2 4.93 17.52 6.88
C VAL A 2 4.46 17.21 8.29
N VAL A 3 5.36 16.79 9.18
CA VAL A 3 5.04 16.49 10.58
C VAL A 3 4.54 17.73 11.32
N ASP A 4 5.12 18.89 11.08
CA ASP A 4 4.73 20.14 11.74
C ASP A 4 3.35 20.64 11.32
N ASN A 5 2.97 20.38 10.06
CA ASN A 5 1.72 20.89 9.49
C ASN A 5 0.59 19.84 9.43
N LEU A 6 0.92 18.58 9.18
CA LEU A 6 -0.07 17.49 9.03
C LEU A 6 0.07 16.43 10.12
N GLY A 7 1.12 16.48 10.97
CA GLY A 7 1.41 15.44 11.95
C GLY A 7 0.22 15.09 12.84
N ASP A 8 -0.15 13.81 12.86
CA ASP A 8 -1.29 13.28 13.60
C ASP A 8 -0.97 11.86 14.10
N ARG A 9 -1.30 11.59 15.37
CA ARG A 9 -1.08 10.27 15.96
C ARG A 9 -1.99 9.18 15.38
N ASP A 10 -3.13 9.58 14.80
CA ASP A 10 -4.08 8.68 14.15
C ASP A 10 -3.88 8.58 12.63
N ALA A 11 -2.83 9.22 12.09
CA ALA A 11 -2.50 9.18 10.68
C ALA A 11 -2.34 7.76 10.12
N VAL A 12 -2.52 7.65 8.81
CA VAL A 12 -2.34 6.39 8.05
C VAL A 12 -1.16 6.53 7.10
N LEU A 13 -0.20 5.62 7.20
CA LEU A 13 0.81 5.40 6.17
C LEU A 13 0.25 4.50 5.08
N ILE A 14 0.40 4.91 3.83
CA ILE A 14 -0.14 4.20 2.67
C ILE A 14 1.00 3.88 1.71
N VAL A 15 1.19 2.59 1.41
CA VAL A 15 2.17 2.16 0.40
C VAL A 15 1.47 1.81 -0.89
N ASP A 16 1.99 2.34 -1.99
CA ASP A 16 1.57 1.98 -3.34
C ASP A 16 2.69 2.26 -4.33
N ASP A 17 2.52 1.83 -5.58
CA ASP A 17 3.47 2.14 -6.65
C ASP A 17 2.80 2.76 -7.88
N THR A 18 3.58 3.50 -8.66
CA THR A 18 3.09 4.04 -9.92
C THR A 18 4.13 3.90 -11.03
N GLY A 19 3.64 3.67 -12.25
CA GLY A 19 4.46 3.54 -13.45
C GLY A 19 4.69 4.87 -14.16
N PHE A 20 5.88 5.03 -14.74
CA PHE A 20 6.30 6.15 -15.57
C PHE A 20 6.70 5.64 -16.94
N LEU A 21 5.88 5.88 -17.95
CA LEU A 21 6.11 5.38 -19.31
C LEU A 21 7.38 6.02 -19.91
N LYS A 22 8.20 5.22 -20.55
CA LYS A 22 9.45 5.65 -21.21
C LYS A 22 9.56 5.05 -22.60
N LYS A 23 10.08 5.85 -23.55
CA LYS A 23 10.31 5.40 -24.92
C LYS A 23 11.66 4.69 -25.11
N GLY A 24 12.67 5.07 -24.31
CA GLY A 24 14.03 4.57 -24.43
C GLY A 24 14.36 3.50 -23.38
N VAL A 25 15.57 2.94 -23.49
CA VAL A 25 16.08 1.84 -22.64
C VAL A 25 17.15 2.27 -21.62
N ARG A 26 17.51 3.56 -21.57
CA ARG A 26 18.65 4.06 -20.78
C ARG A 26 18.26 4.66 -19.43
N SER A 27 16.96 4.90 -19.17
CA SER A 27 16.52 5.44 -17.87
C SER A 27 16.69 4.37 -16.79
N ALA A 28 17.26 4.72 -15.65
CA ALA A 28 17.51 3.81 -14.53
C ALA A 28 16.25 3.00 -14.17
N GLY A 29 16.33 1.67 -14.11
CA GLY A 29 15.21 0.79 -13.78
C GLY A 29 14.17 0.57 -14.89
N VAL A 30 14.36 1.15 -16.09
CA VAL A 30 13.41 0.96 -17.19
C VAL A 30 13.46 -0.46 -17.76
N GLN A 31 12.31 -1.06 -17.93
CA GLN A 31 12.10 -2.28 -18.71
C GLN A 31 10.63 -2.46 -19.08
N ARG A 32 10.32 -3.47 -19.92
CA ARG A 32 8.94 -3.91 -20.12
C ARG A 32 8.43 -4.62 -18.86
N GLN A 33 7.52 -3.99 -18.16
CA GLN A 33 6.92 -4.50 -16.93
C GLN A 33 5.47 -3.98 -16.81
N TYR A 34 4.68 -4.60 -15.93
CA TYR A 34 3.32 -4.15 -15.71
C TYR A 34 3.30 -2.76 -15.12
N SER A 35 2.52 -1.88 -15.72
CA SER A 35 2.25 -0.52 -15.23
C SER A 35 0.78 -0.42 -14.84
N GLY A 36 0.50 -0.19 -13.55
CA GLY A 36 -0.86 0.06 -13.06
C GLY A 36 -1.50 1.27 -13.76
N THR A 37 -0.72 2.32 -14.03
CA THR A 37 -1.18 3.52 -14.74
C THR A 37 -1.64 3.21 -16.18
N ALA A 38 -0.93 2.32 -16.89
CA ALA A 38 -1.29 1.92 -18.26
C ALA A 38 -2.27 0.74 -18.31
N GLY A 39 -2.49 0.04 -17.19
CA GLY A 39 -3.32 -1.17 -17.10
C GLY A 39 -2.77 -2.37 -17.89
N ARG A 40 -1.50 -2.33 -18.32
CA ARG A 40 -0.86 -3.33 -19.17
C ARG A 40 0.67 -3.32 -19.03
N THR A 41 1.33 -4.31 -19.65
CA THR A 41 2.80 -4.35 -19.72
C THR A 41 3.31 -3.32 -20.73
N GLU A 42 4.09 -2.36 -20.23
CA GLU A 42 4.69 -1.27 -21.01
C GLU A 42 6.17 -1.08 -20.65
N ASN A 43 6.90 -0.37 -21.51
CA ASN A 43 8.24 0.07 -21.20
C ASN A 43 8.17 1.24 -20.22
N CYS A 44 8.48 0.97 -18.95
CA CYS A 44 8.29 1.95 -17.87
C CYS A 44 9.33 1.81 -16.76
N GLN A 45 9.47 2.88 -15.98
CA GLN A 45 10.04 2.84 -14.65
C GLN A 45 8.89 2.64 -13.65
N VAL A 46 9.14 2.01 -12.50
CA VAL A 46 8.17 1.90 -11.41
C VAL A 46 8.78 2.51 -10.15
N GLY A 47 8.08 3.47 -9.58
CA GLY A 47 8.40 4.04 -8.28
C GLY A 47 7.47 3.49 -7.21
N VAL A 48 8.03 3.05 -6.08
CA VAL A 48 7.29 2.70 -4.86
C VAL A 48 7.27 3.92 -3.97
N PHE A 49 6.10 4.27 -3.44
CA PHE A 49 5.90 5.49 -2.66
C PHE A 49 5.26 5.18 -1.32
N LEU A 50 5.57 6.02 -0.34
CA LEU A 50 4.92 6.10 0.95
C LEU A 50 4.14 7.41 1.03
N ALA A 51 2.84 7.34 1.21
CA ALA A 51 1.99 8.48 1.47
C ALA A 51 1.62 8.56 2.95
N TYR A 52 1.39 9.77 3.42
CA TYR A 52 0.91 10.12 4.75
C TYR A 52 -0.46 10.78 4.64
N ALA A 53 -1.46 10.23 5.30
CA ALA A 53 -2.83 10.72 5.23
C ALA A 53 -3.43 10.95 6.62
N THR A 54 -4.08 12.11 6.78
CA THR A 54 -4.83 12.53 7.97
C THR A 54 -6.14 13.18 7.56
N ASP A 55 -6.97 13.54 8.51
CA ASP A 55 -8.19 14.31 8.24
C ASP A 55 -7.88 15.73 7.71
N ARG A 56 -6.65 16.25 7.97
CA ARG A 56 -6.20 17.59 7.54
C ARG A 56 -5.64 17.61 6.13
N GLY A 57 -5.19 16.47 5.62
CA GLY A 57 -4.59 16.38 4.29
C GLY A 57 -3.80 15.10 4.07
N ARG A 58 -3.19 15.04 2.89
CA ARG A 58 -2.42 13.89 2.42
C ARG A 58 -1.28 14.33 1.53
N THR A 59 -0.15 13.61 1.61
CA THR A 59 1.03 13.88 0.79
C THR A 59 1.91 12.65 0.66
N LEU A 60 2.77 12.62 -0.35
CA LEU A 60 3.84 11.64 -0.46
C LEU A 60 4.99 12.05 0.46
N ILE A 61 5.59 11.11 1.20
CA ILE A 61 6.66 11.40 2.15
C ILE A 61 7.96 10.64 1.88
N ASP A 62 7.89 9.51 1.15
CA ASP A 62 9.09 8.76 0.73
C ASP A 62 8.84 8.07 -0.61
N ARG A 63 9.93 7.72 -1.30
CA ARG A 63 9.92 7.07 -2.62
C ARG A 63 11.17 6.22 -2.82
N ARG A 64 11.01 5.14 -3.58
CA ARG A 64 12.11 4.29 -4.03
C ARG A 64 11.91 3.91 -5.48
N LEU A 65 12.97 3.97 -6.29
CA LEU A 65 12.93 3.50 -7.66
C LEU A 65 13.13 1.98 -7.66
N TYR A 66 12.17 1.25 -8.23
CA TYR A 66 12.33 -0.19 -8.42
C TYR A 66 13.35 -0.48 -9.51
N LEU A 67 14.38 -1.24 -9.17
CA LEU A 67 15.41 -1.72 -10.09
C LEU A 67 15.20 -3.21 -10.32
N PRO A 68 14.73 -3.62 -11.51
CA PRO A 68 14.58 -5.03 -11.84
C PRO A 68 15.93 -5.78 -11.87
N THR A 69 15.92 -7.11 -11.76
CA THR A 69 17.13 -7.94 -11.83
C THR A 69 17.93 -7.72 -13.11
N SER A 70 17.27 -7.48 -14.24
CA SER A 70 17.92 -7.11 -15.52
C SER A 70 18.78 -5.83 -15.44
N TRP A 71 18.59 -5.02 -14.39
CA TRP A 71 19.43 -3.88 -14.07
C TRP A 71 20.51 -4.23 -13.04
N THR A 72 20.11 -4.80 -11.91
CA THR A 72 21.03 -5.09 -10.81
C THR A 72 22.09 -6.14 -11.14
N ASP A 73 21.82 -7.00 -12.12
CA ASP A 73 22.78 -8.00 -12.63
C ASP A 73 23.74 -7.40 -13.67
N ASP A 74 23.43 -6.26 -14.28
CA ASP A 74 24.28 -5.53 -15.24
C ASP A 74 24.93 -4.32 -14.54
N ARG A 75 26.08 -4.56 -13.90
CA ARG A 75 26.79 -3.53 -13.14
C ARG A 75 27.31 -2.38 -13.99
N GLU A 76 27.71 -2.65 -15.23
CA GLU A 76 28.15 -1.60 -16.15
C GLU A 76 27.00 -0.65 -16.50
N ARG A 77 25.85 -1.20 -16.81
CA ARG A 77 24.61 -0.43 -17.04
C ARG A 77 24.22 0.38 -15.81
N CYS A 78 24.35 -0.20 -14.61
CA CYS A 78 24.11 0.49 -13.35
C CYS A 78 25.02 1.71 -13.18
N ARG A 79 26.35 1.55 -13.37
CA ARG A 79 27.32 2.66 -13.26
C ARG A 79 27.04 3.78 -14.26
N GLN A 80 26.70 3.43 -15.53
CA GLN A 80 26.33 4.43 -16.54
C GLN A 80 25.08 5.24 -16.13
N ALA A 81 24.14 4.60 -15.42
CA ALA A 81 22.95 5.26 -14.89
C ALA A 81 23.18 5.96 -13.54
N GLY A 82 24.38 5.86 -12.97
CA GLY A 82 24.73 6.44 -11.65
C GLY A 82 24.07 5.70 -10.49
N ILE A 83 23.92 4.39 -10.62
CA ILE A 83 23.47 3.48 -9.56
C ILE A 83 24.73 2.92 -8.91
N ASP A 84 24.87 3.11 -7.59
CA ASP A 84 26.04 2.66 -6.84
C ASP A 84 26.15 1.14 -6.79
N ASP A 85 27.39 0.63 -6.70
CA ASP A 85 27.67 -0.81 -6.77
C ASP A 85 27.14 -1.62 -5.59
N ASP A 86 26.83 -0.98 -4.46
CA ASP A 86 26.22 -1.57 -3.27
C ASP A 86 24.69 -1.73 -3.38
N ILE A 87 24.07 -1.09 -4.36
CA ILE A 87 22.62 -1.21 -4.59
C ILE A 87 22.33 -2.58 -5.24
N ALA A 88 21.75 -3.48 -4.45
CA ALA A 88 21.32 -4.80 -4.88
C ALA A 88 19.83 -4.81 -5.26
N PHE A 89 19.40 -5.94 -5.86
CA PHE A 89 17.98 -6.16 -6.15
C PHE A 89 17.15 -6.18 -4.86
N GLU A 90 16.03 -5.46 -4.89
CA GLU A 90 15.02 -5.49 -3.85
C GLU A 90 13.63 -5.65 -4.44
N THR A 91 12.80 -6.47 -3.81
CA THR A 91 11.38 -6.54 -4.17
C THR A 91 10.67 -5.26 -3.74
N LYS A 92 9.57 -4.90 -4.41
CA LYS A 92 8.75 -3.76 -4.01
C LYS A 92 8.28 -3.86 -2.55
N VAL A 93 7.95 -5.05 -2.07
CA VAL A 93 7.59 -5.30 -0.67
C VAL A 93 8.76 -4.99 0.28
N ALA A 94 10.00 -5.36 -0.08
CA ALA A 94 11.18 -5.04 0.72
C ALA A 94 11.41 -3.51 0.79
N MET A 95 11.21 -2.80 -0.33
CA MET A 95 11.26 -1.34 -0.37
C MET A 95 10.20 -0.70 0.54
N ALA A 96 8.96 -1.20 0.48
CA ALA A 96 7.87 -0.75 1.35
C ALA A 96 8.21 -0.92 2.84
N LYS A 97 8.72 -2.11 3.22
CA LYS A 97 9.19 -2.39 4.58
C LYS A 97 10.26 -1.39 5.04
N LYS A 98 11.25 -1.09 4.20
CA LYS A 98 12.32 -0.13 4.51
C LYS A 98 11.75 1.28 4.75
N MET A 99 10.85 1.75 3.90
CA MET A 99 10.23 3.07 4.07
C MET A 99 9.41 3.16 5.37
N VAL A 100 8.61 2.13 5.69
CA VAL A 100 7.82 2.13 6.94
C VAL A 100 8.73 2.01 8.17
N ARG A 101 9.79 1.19 8.14
CA ARG A 101 10.78 1.13 9.22
C ARG A 101 11.48 2.48 9.42
N GLN A 102 11.82 3.17 8.33
CA GLN A 102 12.41 4.51 8.42
C GLN A 102 11.43 5.49 9.07
N ALA A 103 10.17 5.48 8.70
CA ALA A 103 9.14 6.31 9.32
C ALA A 103 9.00 6.05 10.83
N ILE A 104 9.12 4.78 11.28
CA ILE A 104 9.14 4.41 12.70
C ILE A 104 10.40 4.97 13.37
N THR A 105 11.58 4.78 12.77
CA THR A 105 12.87 5.27 13.29
C THR A 105 12.89 6.79 13.42
N ASP A 106 12.35 7.49 12.44
CA ASP A 106 12.23 8.95 12.40
C ASP A 106 11.13 9.50 13.31
N LYS A 107 10.42 8.59 14.01
CA LYS A 107 9.31 8.92 14.92
C LYS A 107 8.22 9.76 14.26
N ILE A 108 7.94 9.51 12.98
CA ILE A 108 6.80 10.11 12.30
C ILE A 108 5.53 9.67 13.05
N PRO A 109 4.65 10.60 13.49
CA PRO A 109 3.45 10.23 14.19
C PRO A 109 2.45 9.57 13.23
N PHE A 110 2.12 8.31 13.45
CA PHE A 110 1.08 7.57 12.74
C PHE A 110 0.57 6.41 13.59
N ARG A 111 -0.58 5.89 13.25
CA ARG A 111 -1.19 4.74 13.93
C ARG A 111 -1.36 3.53 13.03
N TRP A 112 -1.58 3.77 11.73
CA TRP A 112 -2.02 2.73 10.80
C TRP A 112 -1.10 2.62 9.60
N VAL A 113 -0.99 1.39 9.09
CA VAL A 113 -0.39 1.12 7.78
C VAL A 113 -1.43 0.44 6.89
N THR A 114 -1.54 0.86 5.66
CA THR A 114 -2.37 0.19 4.64
C THR A 114 -1.64 0.09 3.32
N ALA A 115 -1.97 -0.93 2.55
CA ALA A 115 -1.45 -1.16 1.21
C ALA A 115 -2.42 -2.01 0.39
N ASP A 116 -2.21 -2.06 -0.91
CA ASP A 116 -2.95 -2.95 -1.80
C ASP A 116 -2.54 -4.43 -1.65
N ALA A 117 -3.19 -5.32 -2.41
CA ALA A 117 -2.94 -6.75 -2.32
C ALA A 117 -1.54 -7.16 -2.83
N ALA A 118 -0.88 -6.35 -3.67
CA ALA A 118 0.48 -6.63 -4.14
C ALA A 118 1.51 -6.55 -3.01
N TYR A 119 1.22 -5.77 -1.99
CA TYR A 119 2.03 -5.62 -0.76
C TYR A 119 1.43 -6.39 0.41
N GLY A 120 0.13 -6.26 0.60
CA GLY A 120 -0.57 -6.73 1.79
C GLY A 120 -0.70 -8.25 1.89
N PHE A 121 -0.55 -9.02 0.78
CA PHE A 121 -0.52 -10.48 0.84
C PHE A 121 0.72 -11.04 1.55
N SER A 122 1.77 -10.22 1.77
CA SER A 122 3.00 -10.64 2.43
C SER A 122 2.79 -10.92 3.92
N LYS A 123 2.61 -12.19 4.29
CA LYS A 123 2.49 -12.64 5.69
C LYS A 123 3.68 -12.18 6.54
N GLY A 124 4.91 -12.27 5.98
CA GLY A 124 6.12 -11.82 6.66
C GLY A 124 6.11 -10.32 6.98
N TRP A 125 5.55 -9.48 6.09
CA TRP A 125 5.43 -8.06 6.39
C TRP A 125 4.40 -7.77 7.46
N ARG A 126 3.21 -8.38 7.38
CA ARG A 126 2.19 -8.25 8.43
C ARG A 126 2.74 -8.67 9.81
N SER A 127 3.48 -9.80 9.85
CA SER A 127 4.12 -10.27 11.09
C SER A 127 5.15 -9.28 11.66
N GLU A 128 5.95 -8.64 10.81
CA GLU A 128 6.89 -7.59 11.24
C GLU A 128 6.18 -6.37 11.83
N LEU A 129 5.07 -5.93 11.21
CA LEU A 129 4.26 -4.84 11.75
C LEU A 129 3.62 -5.21 13.10
N GLU A 130 3.12 -6.44 13.25
CA GLU A 130 2.59 -6.95 14.51
C GLU A 130 3.66 -6.98 15.61
N GLN A 131 4.89 -7.43 15.30
CA GLN A 131 6.00 -7.44 16.24
C GLN A 131 6.41 -6.04 16.70
N ALA A 132 6.29 -5.05 15.80
CA ALA A 132 6.52 -3.64 16.13
C ALA A 132 5.29 -2.96 16.77
N ASP A 133 4.21 -3.70 17.03
CA ASP A 133 2.91 -3.22 17.49
C ASP A 133 2.31 -2.10 16.61
N VAL A 134 2.56 -2.17 15.31
CA VAL A 134 2.03 -1.25 14.30
C VAL A 134 0.72 -1.81 13.74
N PHE A 135 -0.36 -1.06 13.91
CA PHE A 135 -1.68 -1.46 13.44
C PHE A 135 -1.78 -1.35 11.92
N HIS A 136 -2.52 -2.26 11.33
CA HIS A 136 -2.65 -2.26 9.88
C HIS A 136 -3.99 -2.80 9.38
N VAL A 137 -4.37 -2.35 8.19
CA VAL A 137 -5.45 -2.93 7.38
C VAL A 137 -4.90 -3.12 5.98
N MET A 138 -4.45 -4.32 5.66
CA MET A 138 -3.79 -4.66 4.40
C MET A 138 -4.75 -5.38 3.46
N ALA A 139 -4.90 -4.89 2.23
CA ALA A 139 -5.63 -5.66 1.22
C ALA A 139 -4.87 -6.97 0.92
N THR A 140 -5.63 -8.02 0.62
CA THR A 140 -5.04 -9.33 0.32
C THR A 140 -5.79 -10.05 -0.78
N THR A 141 -5.24 -11.17 -1.26
CA THR A 141 -5.87 -11.99 -2.28
C THR A 141 -6.93 -12.91 -1.68
N ARG A 142 -7.91 -13.33 -2.48
CA ARG A 142 -8.97 -14.25 -2.05
C ARG A 142 -8.44 -15.60 -1.54
N HIS A 143 -7.25 -16.01 -2.01
CA HIS A 143 -6.63 -17.28 -1.68
C HIS A 143 -5.60 -17.19 -0.55
N ASP A 144 -5.36 -16.00 0.02
CA ASP A 144 -4.54 -15.88 1.22
C ASP A 144 -5.17 -16.70 2.36
N THR A 145 -4.34 -17.34 3.17
CA THR A 145 -4.82 -18.22 4.24
C THR A 145 -4.61 -17.59 5.60
N VAL A 146 -5.57 -17.79 6.47
CA VAL A 146 -5.57 -17.33 7.86
C VAL A 146 -5.94 -18.45 8.80
N VAL A 147 -5.40 -18.41 10.02
CA VAL A 147 -5.69 -19.39 11.06
C VAL A 147 -6.93 -18.95 11.84
N THR A 148 -7.98 -19.77 11.79
CA THR A 148 -9.22 -19.53 12.53
C THR A 148 -9.10 -19.95 13.98
N ARG A 149 -10.16 -19.70 14.77
CA ARG A 149 -10.21 -20.12 16.18
C ARG A 149 -10.04 -21.64 16.42
N TRP A 150 -10.21 -22.44 15.38
CA TRP A 150 -10.04 -23.89 15.42
C TRP A 150 -8.61 -24.34 15.08
N ALA A 151 -7.66 -23.40 14.99
CA ALA A 151 -6.27 -23.65 14.57
C ALA A 151 -6.14 -24.27 13.17
N LEU A 152 -7.13 -24.08 12.31
CA LEU A 152 -7.14 -24.55 10.92
C LEU A 152 -6.87 -23.39 9.98
N ASP A 153 -6.03 -23.62 8.96
CA ASP A 153 -5.81 -22.71 7.86
C ASP A 153 -7.01 -22.71 6.92
N HIS A 154 -7.56 -21.54 6.69
CA HIS A 154 -8.65 -21.33 5.73
C HIS A 154 -8.31 -20.23 4.75
N PRO A 155 -8.61 -20.41 3.43
CA PRO A 155 -8.62 -19.30 2.49
C PRO A 155 -9.60 -18.22 2.95
N VAL A 156 -9.20 -16.95 2.82
CA VAL A 156 -10.01 -15.85 3.36
C VAL A 156 -11.41 -15.78 2.74
N HIS A 157 -11.56 -16.18 1.46
CA HIS A 157 -12.87 -16.16 0.80
C HIS A 157 -13.85 -17.19 1.40
N ASP A 158 -13.37 -18.33 1.87
CA ASP A 158 -14.22 -19.39 2.45
C ASP A 158 -14.89 -18.93 3.75
N LEU A 159 -14.25 -18.04 4.50
CA LEU A 159 -14.81 -17.48 5.73
C LEU A 159 -16.13 -16.71 5.50
N PHE A 160 -16.34 -16.20 4.29
CA PHE A 160 -17.52 -15.40 3.95
C PHE A 160 -18.55 -16.17 3.14
N ASN A 161 -18.25 -17.43 2.76
CA ASN A 161 -19.20 -18.29 2.08
C ASN A 161 -20.41 -18.58 3.00
N GLY A 162 -21.60 -18.29 2.51
CA GLY A 162 -22.83 -18.48 3.29
C GLY A 162 -23.04 -17.51 4.46
N LEU A 163 -22.20 -16.46 4.59
CA LEU A 163 -22.34 -15.47 5.66
C LEU A 163 -23.73 -14.80 5.58
N GLN A 164 -24.49 -14.87 6.67
CA GLN A 164 -25.84 -14.33 6.76
C GLN A 164 -25.89 -12.85 6.40
N ARG A 165 -26.96 -12.44 5.67
CA ARG A 165 -27.15 -11.06 5.19
C ARG A 165 -27.02 -10.01 6.29
N GLN A 166 -27.49 -10.26 7.49
CA GLN A 166 -27.45 -9.35 8.63
C GLN A 166 -26.03 -9.05 9.16
N LYS A 167 -25.02 -9.88 8.81
CA LYS A 167 -23.62 -9.66 9.15
C LYS A 167 -22.96 -8.65 8.22
N TRP A 168 -23.53 -8.38 7.07
CA TRP A 168 -23.06 -7.35 6.15
C TRP A 168 -23.66 -5.99 6.52
N LYS A 169 -22.79 -5.00 6.66
CA LYS A 169 -23.17 -3.64 7.02
C LYS A 169 -22.85 -2.70 5.86
N ARG A 170 -23.85 -1.99 5.35
CA ARG A 170 -23.65 -0.98 4.31
C ARG A 170 -22.99 0.26 4.90
N ARG A 171 -21.78 0.61 4.43
CA ARG A 171 -20.99 1.74 4.92
C ARG A 171 -20.22 2.41 3.79
N SER A 172 -20.02 3.71 3.92
CA SER A 172 -19.09 4.45 3.09
C SER A 172 -17.67 4.32 3.66
N CYS A 173 -16.68 4.15 2.79
CA CYS A 173 -15.26 4.18 3.13
C CYS A 173 -14.59 5.49 2.65
N GLY A 174 -15.32 6.60 2.64
CA GLY A 174 -14.85 7.91 2.23
C GLY A 174 -15.47 8.41 0.93
N LYS A 175 -15.05 9.60 0.50
CA LYS A 175 -15.45 10.19 -0.77
C LYS A 175 -14.60 9.62 -1.91
N GLY A 176 -15.12 9.58 -3.09
CA GLY A 176 -14.41 9.29 -4.34
C GLY A 176 -14.78 10.34 -5.39
N ALA A 177 -14.23 10.27 -6.59
CA ALA A 177 -14.48 11.22 -7.67
C ALA A 177 -15.97 11.42 -8.02
N HIS A 178 -16.79 10.38 -7.83
CA HIS A 178 -18.22 10.40 -8.16
C HIS A 178 -19.15 10.35 -6.92
N GLY A 179 -18.65 10.77 -5.75
CA GLY A 179 -19.41 10.78 -4.50
C GLY A 179 -18.98 9.72 -3.50
N PRO A 180 -19.82 9.38 -2.48
CA PRO A 180 -19.47 8.44 -1.44
C PRO A 180 -19.21 7.02 -2.00
N ARG A 181 -18.10 6.41 -1.59
CA ARG A 181 -17.75 5.02 -1.95
C ARG A 181 -18.44 4.05 -0.99
N VAL A 182 -19.64 3.62 -1.33
CA VAL A 182 -20.51 2.79 -0.49
C VAL A 182 -20.40 1.33 -0.87
N PHE A 183 -20.17 0.47 0.13
CA PHE A 183 -20.05 -0.99 -0.01
C PHE A 183 -20.75 -1.71 1.14
N ASP A 184 -21.03 -2.98 0.96
CA ASP A 184 -21.39 -3.86 2.07
C ASP A 184 -20.12 -4.46 2.66
N TRP A 185 -19.95 -4.34 3.99
CA TRP A 185 -18.79 -4.77 4.74
C TRP A 185 -19.15 -5.83 5.78
N ALA A 186 -18.27 -6.80 5.94
CA ALA A 186 -18.34 -7.76 7.03
C ALA A 186 -16.94 -7.98 7.61
N ARG A 187 -16.85 -8.44 8.88
CA ARG A 187 -15.60 -8.87 9.48
C ARG A 187 -15.77 -10.18 10.24
N ILE A 188 -14.70 -10.98 10.25
CA ILE A 188 -14.62 -12.25 10.97
C ILE A 188 -13.31 -12.26 11.75
N GLU A 189 -13.40 -12.59 13.05
CA GLU A 189 -12.23 -12.68 13.91
C GLU A 189 -11.41 -13.93 13.57
N VAL A 190 -10.08 -13.75 13.53
CA VAL A 190 -9.10 -14.81 13.33
C VAL A 190 -8.01 -14.70 14.39
N ARG A 191 -7.30 -15.78 14.68
CA ARG A 191 -6.23 -15.81 15.71
C ARG A 191 -6.65 -15.18 17.06
N PRO A 192 -7.82 -15.53 17.65
CA PRO A 192 -8.36 -14.85 18.85
C PRO A 192 -7.50 -15.02 20.11
N TRP A 193 -6.54 -15.96 20.08
CA TRP A 193 -5.62 -16.27 21.21
C TRP A 193 -4.32 -15.47 21.17
N HIS A 194 -4.07 -14.67 20.14
CA HIS A 194 -2.75 -14.06 19.91
C HIS A 194 -2.37 -13.07 21.03
N ARG A 195 -3.26 -12.13 21.35
CA ARG A 195 -3.10 -11.16 22.43
C ARG A 195 -4.46 -10.70 22.92
N PRO A 196 -4.68 -10.58 24.26
CA PRO A 196 -5.99 -10.19 24.80
C PRO A 196 -6.39 -8.74 24.46
N ASP A 197 -5.39 -7.87 24.32
CA ASP A 197 -5.55 -6.43 24.04
C ASP A 197 -5.53 -6.09 22.55
N ARG A 198 -5.38 -7.09 21.70
CA ARG A 198 -5.31 -6.96 20.22
C ARG A 198 -6.31 -7.90 19.56
N ARG A 199 -6.67 -7.57 18.32
CA ARG A 199 -7.53 -8.41 17.49
C ARG A 199 -6.97 -8.53 16.09
N HIS A 200 -7.21 -9.70 15.50
CA HIS A 200 -6.98 -9.96 14.09
C HIS A 200 -8.34 -10.16 13.42
N TRP A 201 -8.56 -9.43 12.36
CA TRP A 201 -9.79 -9.52 11.58
C TRP A 201 -9.49 -9.82 10.12
N VAL A 202 -10.31 -10.64 9.50
CA VAL A 202 -10.49 -10.61 8.06
C VAL A 202 -11.71 -9.74 7.77
N LEU A 203 -11.54 -8.72 6.90
CA LEU A 203 -12.64 -7.93 6.41
C LEU A 203 -12.97 -8.35 4.97
N ALA A 204 -14.24 -8.33 4.63
CA ALA A 204 -14.71 -8.42 3.25
C ALA A 204 -15.47 -7.15 2.88
N ARG A 205 -15.14 -6.59 1.71
CA ARG A 205 -15.81 -5.45 1.08
C ARG A 205 -16.48 -5.92 -0.19
N ARG A 206 -17.81 -5.91 -0.23
CA ARG A 206 -18.62 -6.37 -1.34
C ARG A 206 -19.25 -5.21 -2.10
N SER A 207 -19.13 -5.22 -3.43
CA SER A 207 -19.82 -4.25 -4.29
C SER A 207 -21.33 -4.32 -4.10
N VAL A 208 -22.00 -3.15 -3.98
CA VAL A 208 -23.46 -3.09 -3.86
C VAL A 208 -24.15 -3.45 -5.18
N SER A 209 -23.58 -3.01 -6.31
CA SER A 209 -24.13 -3.27 -7.66
C SER A 209 -23.71 -4.62 -8.22
N ARG A 210 -22.55 -5.15 -7.81
CA ARG A 210 -21.96 -6.42 -8.27
C ARG A 210 -21.54 -7.27 -7.07
N PRO A 211 -22.47 -7.92 -6.35
CA PRO A 211 -22.20 -8.60 -5.08
C PRO A 211 -21.17 -9.75 -5.15
N GLN A 212 -20.89 -10.27 -6.35
CA GLN A 212 -19.85 -11.27 -6.59
C GLN A 212 -18.43 -10.68 -6.54
N GLU A 213 -18.30 -9.35 -6.67
CA GLU A 213 -17.02 -8.66 -6.53
C GLU A 213 -16.74 -8.37 -5.06
N ILE A 214 -15.84 -9.15 -4.49
CA ILE A 214 -15.45 -9.03 -3.08
C ILE A 214 -13.94 -8.80 -2.99
N SER A 215 -13.55 -7.76 -2.24
CA SER A 215 -12.16 -7.50 -1.85
C SER A 215 -11.98 -7.91 -0.39
N TYR A 216 -10.79 -8.41 -0.05
CA TYR A 216 -10.47 -8.92 1.28
C TYR A 216 -9.32 -8.13 1.89
N TYR A 217 -9.32 -8.02 3.23
CA TYR A 217 -8.30 -7.31 4.00
C TYR A 217 -7.98 -8.10 5.26
N ILE A 218 -6.70 -8.06 5.66
CA ILE A 218 -6.23 -8.56 6.95
C ILE A 218 -5.95 -7.35 7.83
N ALA A 219 -6.53 -7.34 9.03
CA ALA A 219 -6.32 -6.27 9.98
C ALA A 219 -5.75 -6.79 11.30
N TYR A 220 -4.82 -6.02 11.87
CA TYR A 220 -4.33 -6.12 13.25
C TYR A 220 -4.57 -4.79 13.94
N CYS A 221 -5.21 -4.79 15.09
CA CYS A 221 -5.67 -3.57 15.74
C CYS A 221 -5.94 -3.77 17.25
N PRO A 222 -6.12 -2.68 18.03
CA PRO A 222 -6.64 -2.73 19.40
C PRO A 222 -7.97 -3.48 19.47
N ALA A 223 -8.22 -4.13 20.62
CA ALA A 223 -9.41 -4.97 20.81
C ALA A 223 -10.74 -4.22 20.66
N GLU A 224 -10.76 -2.94 21.05
CA GLU A 224 -11.93 -2.07 21.00
C GLU A 224 -12.21 -1.47 19.62
N THR A 225 -11.34 -1.72 18.63
CA THR A 225 -11.47 -1.12 17.29
C THR A 225 -12.80 -1.51 16.61
N THR A 226 -13.57 -0.51 16.24
CA THR A 226 -14.86 -0.71 15.58
C THR A 226 -14.71 -1.13 14.11
N LEU A 227 -15.75 -1.73 13.53
CA LEU A 227 -15.77 -2.01 12.09
C LEU A 227 -15.65 -0.71 11.28
N ASP A 228 -16.30 0.36 11.70
CA ASP A 228 -16.27 1.64 10.99
C ASP A 228 -14.86 2.25 10.97
N ALA A 229 -14.09 2.15 12.05
CA ALA A 229 -12.69 2.57 12.07
C ALA A 229 -11.83 1.76 11.07
N LEU A 230 -11.98 0.44 11.03
CA LEU A 230 -11.27 -0.41 10.06
C LEU A 230 -11.65 -0.08 8.60
N ILE A 231 -12.93 0.26 8.36
CA ILE A 231 -13.44 0.67 7.05
C ILE A 231 -12.77 2.00 6.62
N GLN A 232 -12.63 2.97 7.53
CA GLN A 232 -11.97 4.23 7.22
C GLN A 232 -10.49 4.01 6.86
N VAL A 233 -9.77 3.18 7.62
CA VAL A 233 -8.37 2.84 7.30
C VAL A 233 -8.27 2.14 5.94
N ALA A 234 -9.12 1.15 5.65
CA ALA A 234 -9.15 0.49 4.34
C ALA A 234 -9.48 1.48 3.21
N GLY A 235 -10.35 2.45 3.49
CA GLY A 235 -10.76 3.50 2.56
C GLY A 235 -9.66 4.54 2.31
N SER A 236 -8.83 4.84 3.31
CA SER A 236 -7.76 5.84 3.19
C SER A 236 -6.71 5.49 2.14
N ARG A 237 -6.61 4.19 1.73
CA ARG A 237 -5.74 3.80 0.61
C ARG A 237 -5.97 4.63 -0.66
N TRP A 238 -7.21 5.07 -0.89
CA TRP A 238 -7.52 5.93 -2.04
C TRP A 238 -6.74 7.26 -2.02
N ALA A 239 -6.31 7.73 -0.86
CA ALA A 239 -5.58 8.98 -0.76
C ALA A 239 -4.24 8.97 -1.53
N VAL A 240 -3.57 7.81 -1.67
CA VAL A 240 -2.34 7.73 -2.47
C VAL A 240 -2.62 7.89 -3.96
N GLU A 241 -3.76 7.41 -4.45
CA GLU A 241 -4.17 7.58 -5.85
C GLU A 241 -4.42 9.08 -6.15
N GLU A 242 -5.05 9.80 -5.20
CA GLU A 242 -5.23 11.27 -5.30
C GLU A 242 -3.89 12.00 -5.20
N CYS A 243 -2.94 11.56 -4.34
CA CYS A 243 -1.58 12.11 -4.32
C CYS A 243 -0.90 11.93 -5.68
N PHE A 244 -0.98 10.75 -6.28
CA PHE A 244 -0.42 10.52 -7.62
C PHE A 244 -1.09 11.38 -8.69
N GLN A 245 -2.41 11.49 -8.67
CA GLN A 245 -3.14 12.32 -9.62
C GLN A 245 -2.71 13.79 -9.52
N THR A 246 -2.69 14.34 -8.31
CA THR A 246 -2.27 15.73 -8.08
C THR A 246 -0.80 15.93 -8.45
N ALA A 247 0.10 15.06 -7.97
CA ALA A 247 1.53 15.19 -8.24
C ALA A 247 1.86 15.07 -9.74
N LYS A 248 1.16 14.23 -10.49
CA LYS A 248 1.31 14.14 -11.95
C LYS A 248 0.69 15.34 -12.68
N GLY A 249 -0.53 15.73 -12.31
CA GLY A 249 -1.25 16.81 -13.01
C GLY A 249 -0.75 18.21 -12.69
N GLU A 250 -0.32 18.45 -11.44
CA GLU A 250 0.01 19.82 -10.98
C GLU A 250 1.52 20.02 -10.71
N CYS A 251 2.25 18.96 -10.35
CA CYS A 251 3.67 19.06 -10.00
C CYS A 251 4.61 18.38 -11.01
N GLY A 252 4.07 17.83 -12.11
CA GLY A 252 4.86 17.20 -13.16
C GLY A 252 5.63 15.94 -12.71
N LEU A 253 5.08 15.16 -11.78
CA LEU A 253 5.74 13.97 -11.24
C LEU A 253 6.19 12.97 -12.31
N ASP A 254 5.49 12.87 -13.42
CA ASP A 254 5.80 12.02 -14.58
C ASP A 254 6.36 12.79 -15.80
N GLU A 255 6.47 14.12 -15.72
CA GLU A 255 6.96 15.00 -16.78
C GLU A 255 8.47 15.24 -16.70
N TYR A 256 9.28 14.18 -16.75
CA TYR A 256 10.74 14.30 -16.65
C TYR A 256 11.47 13.53 -17.74
N GLN A 257 12.66 14.05 -18.10
CA GLN A 257 13.57 13.46 -19.08
C GLN A 257 14.88 12.95 -18.44
N VAL A 258 15.01 13.06 -17.12
CA VAL A 258 16.20 12.58 -16.41
C VAL A 258 16.31 11.06 -16.54
N ARG A 259 17.53 10.58 -16.84
CA ARG A 259 17.80 9.15 -17.06
C ARG A 259 18.60 8.53 -15.92
N ARG A 260 19.41 9.33 -15.23
CA ARG A 260 20.26 8.84 -14.14
C ARG A 260 19.48 8.65 -12.85
N TYR A 261 19.92 7.70 -12.05
CA TYR A 261 19.31 7.35 -10.76
C TYR A 261 19.28 8.55 -9.79
N PRO A 262 20.38 9.33 -9.57
CA PRO A 262 20.29 10.50 -8.72
C PRO A 262 19.36 11.59 -9.25
N GLY A 263 19.28 11.72 -10.59
CA GLY A 263 18.36 12.67 -11.22
C GLY A 263 16.90 12.30 -10.98
N TRP A 264 16.56 11.01 -11.04
CA TRP A 264 15.22 10.54 -10.70
C TRP A 264 14.84 10.88 -9.26
N HIS A 265 15.73 10.58 -8.29
CA HIS A 265 15.47 10.88 -6.88
C HIS A 265 15.30 12.37 -6.63
N ARG A 266 16.12 13.21 -7.26
CA ARG A 266 16.00 14.67 -7.16
C ARG A 266 14.66 15.16 -7.71
N HIS A 267 14.27 14.71 -8.91
CA HIS A 267 12.99 15.10 -9.52
C HIS A 267 11.82 14.69 -8.62
N MET A 268 11.77 13.44 -8.18
CA MET A 268 10.70 12.95 -7.30
C MET A 268 10.61 13.76 -6.00
N THR A 269 11.75 14.14 -5.39
CA THR A 269 11.74 14.97 -4.18
C THR A 269 11.12 16.35 -4.42
N LEU A 270 11.31 16.93 -5.60
CA LEU A 270 10.78 18.26 -5.93
C LEU A 270 9.30 18.22 -6.34
N ALA A 271 8.82 17.08 -6.84
CA ALA A 271 7.44 16.89 -7.29
C ALA A 271 6.52 16.27 -6.23
N MET A 272 7.04 15.91 -5.05
CA MET A 272 6.30 15.42 -3.89
C MET A 272 5.94 16.57 -2.94
#